data_34e242ad11440eb457bbaaa18c9c7d4e
#
_entry.id   34e242ad11440eb457bbaaa18c9c7d4e
#
_cell.length_a   1.000
_cell.length_b   1.000
_cell.length_c   1.000
_cell.angle_alpha   90.00
_cell.angle_beta   90.00
_cell.angle_gamma   90.00
#
_symmetry.space_group_name_H-M   'P 1'
#
loop_
_entity.id
_entity.type
_entity.pdbx_description
1 polymer ?
#
loop_
_entity_poly.entity_id
_entity_poly.type
_entity_poly.pdbx_seq_one_letter_code
_entity_poly.pdbx_strand_id
1 'polypeptide(L)'
;MINITIPTPDVTITKKVNPQESNIYGFTEFHLITRELGGIFMFYNDKDELLYVGKARKLRPRIKKHFEDAVSPIRMHRDEVTKIEVCIVEDPVHREIYETYIINEGKAKYNEDKVFFKQA
;
A
#
# COMPACT_ATOMS: atom_id res chain seq x y z
N MET A 1 22.88 -11.69 -8.19
CA MET A 1 21.80 -10.75 -7.82
C MET A 1 20.44 -11.37 -8.11
N ILE A 2 19.52 -11.23 -7.19
CA ILE A 2 18.17 -11.75 -7.39
C ILE A 2 17.33 -10.70 -8.10
N ASN A 3 16.72 -11.08 -9.21
CA ASN A 3 15.82 -10.21 -9.95
C ASN A 3 14.40 -10.75 -9.85
N ILE A 4 13.51 -9.93 -9.30
CA ILE A 4 12.10 -10.27 -9.15
C ILE A 4 11.29 -9.29 -9.99
N THR A 5 10.44 -9.82 -10.87
CA THR A 5 9.53 -8.99 -11.66
C THR A 5 8.29 -8.68 -10.83
N ILE A 6 8.09 -7.39 -10.54
CA ILE A 6 6.93 -6.94 -9.78
C ILE A 6 5.71 -6.93 -10.69
N PRO A 7 4.55 -7.44 -10.24
CA PRO A 7 3.35 -7.41 -11.08
C PRO A 7 2.87 -5.97 -11.30
N THR A 8 2.25 -5.74 -12.44
CA THR A 8 1.61 -4.46 -12.75
C THR A 8 0.40 -4.28 -11.84
N PRO A 9 0.16 -3.07 -11.28
CA PRO A 9 -1.02 -2.85 -10.45
C PRO A 9 -2.32 -3.16 -11.17
N ASP A 10 -3.22 -3.87 -10.47
CA ASP A 10 -4.57 -4.15 -10.97
C ASP A 10 -5.49 -2.95 -10.76
N VAL A 11 -5.24 -2.18 -9.71
CA VAL A 11 -6.02 -0.99 -9.36
C VAL A 11 -5.07 0.08 -8.87
N THR A 12 -5.28 1.31 -9.32
CA THR A 12 -4.61 2.49 -8.79
C THR A 12 -5.68 3.52 -8.45
N ILE A 13 -5.70 3.98 -7.20
CA ILE A 13 -6.62 5.04 -6.79
C ILE A 13 -5.82 6.24 -6.32
N THR A 14 -6.36 7.43 -6.57
CA THR A 14 -5.69 8.68 -6.23
C THR A 14 -6.58 9.55 -5.35
N LYS A 15 -5.94 10.34 -4.50
CA LYS A 15 -6.60 11.29 -3.63
C LYS A 15 -7.27 12.40 -4.46
N LYS A 16 -8.50 12.75 -4.13
CA LYS A 16 -9.22 13.84 -4.79
C LYS A 16 -8.91 15.15 -4.09
N VAL A 17 -8.82 16.24 -4.87
CA VAL A 17 -8.50 17.58 -4.31
C VAL A 17 -9.69 18.14 -3.53
N ASN A 18 -10.88 18.07 -4.10
CA ASN A 18 -12.10 18.59 -3.45
C ASN A 18 -13.19 17.53 -3.59
N PRO A 19 -13.18 16.47 -2.76
CA PRO A 19 -14.16 15.39 -2.90
C PRO A 19 -15.57 15.89 -2.59
N GLN A 20 -16.50 15.62 -3.51
CA GLN A 20 -17.91 16.01 -3.38
C GLN A 20 -18.72 15.00 -2.59
N GLU A 21 -18.15 13.86 -2.31
CA GLU A 21 -18.81 12.75 -1.64
C GLU A 21 -18.02 12.34 -0.39
N SER A 22 -18.60 11.44 0.38
CA SER A 22 -17.97 10.89 1.57
C SER A 22 -16.59 10.32 1.22
N ASN A 23 -15.57 10.66 2.01
CA ASN A 23 -14.20 10.25 1.71
C ASN A 23 -13.45 9.90 2.98
N ILE A 24 -12.30 9.20 2.78
CA ILE A 24 -11.34 8.89 3.83
C ILE A 24 -10.01 9.48 3.35
N TYR A 25 -9.57 10.54 4.01
CA TYR A 25 -8.33 11.25 3.66
C TYR A 25 -8.28 11.65 2.18
N GLY A 26 -9.44 12.01 1.60
CA GLY A 26 -9.56 12.40 0.20
C GLY A 26 -9.79 11.26 -0.79
N PHE A 27 -9.73 10.01 -0.34
CA PHE A 27 -9.99 8.85 -1.20
C PHE A 27 -11.48 8.53 -1.23
N THR A 28 -12.04 8.41 -2.43
CA THR A 28 -13.45 8.12 -2.66
C THR A 28 -13.66 6.78 -3.38
N GLU A 29 -12.59 6.09 -3.77
CA GLU A 29 -12.66 4.95 -4.68
C GLU A 29 -12.26 3.61 -4.06
N PHE A 30 -12.31 3.48 -2.72
CA PHE A 30 -12.01 2.20 -2.07
C PHE A 30 -12.87 1.05 -2.62
N HIS A 31 -14.05 1.34 -3.14
CA HIS A 31 -14.94 0.34 -3.72
C HIS A 31 -14.35 -0.36 -4.96
N LEU A 32 -13.33 0.23 -5.58
CA LEU A 32 -12.62 -0.39 -6.72
C LEU A 32 -11.66 -1.49 -6.26
N ILE A 33 -11.30 -1.51 -4.98
CA ILE A 33 -10.40 -2.51 -4.41
C ILE A 33 -11.23 -3.72 -4.00
N THR A 34 -10.81 -4.92 -4.40
CA THR A 34 -11.54 -6.15 -4.07
C THR A 34 -11.63 -6.36 -2.55
N ARG A 35 -12.79 -6.81 -2.08
CA ARG A 35 -13.03 -7.15 -0.67
C ARG A 35 -12.62 -8.57 -0.34
N GLU A 36 -12.57 -9.46 -1.34
CA GLU A 36 -12.46 -10.91 -1.13
C GLU A 36 -11.09 -11.47 -1.46
N LEU A 37 -10.36 -10.82 -2.37
CA LEU A 37 -9.08 -11.34 -2.86
C LEU A 37 -7.92 -10.74 -2.09
N GLY A 38 -6.82 -11.49 -2.05
CA GLY A 38 -5.60 -11.08 -1.39
C GLY A 38 -4.58 -10.50 -2.35
N GLY A 39 -3.60 -9.83 -1.80
CA GLY A 39 -2.54 -9.25 -2.61
C GLY A 39 -1.62 -8.35 -1.80
N ILE A 40 -0.97 -7.46 -2.52
CA ILE A 40 -0.06 -6.46 -1.96
C ILE A 40 -0.55 -5.07 -2.33
N PHE A 41 -0.17 -4.09 -1.53
CA PHE A 41 -0.53 -2.69 -1.79
C PHE A 41 0.61 -1.77 -1.43
N MET A 42 0.68 -0.65 -2.14
CA MET A 42 1.73 0.36 -1.97
C MET A 42 1.09 1.73 -1.81
N PHE A 43 1.56 2.49 -0.83
CA PHE A 43 1.14 3.87 -0.60
C PHE A 43 2.25 4.81 -1.07
N TYR A 44 1.90 5.82 -1.84
CA TYR A 44 2.82 6.82 -2.37
C TYR A 44 2.38 8.23 -1.99
N ASN A 45 3.33 9.15 -1.90
CA ASN A 45 3.02 10.57 -1.71
C ASN A 45 2.92 11.28 -3.07
N ASP A 46 2.75 12.61 -3.05
CA ASP A 46 2.59 13.41 -4.25
C ASP A 46 3.86 13.52 -5.11
N LYS A 47 5.01 13.09 -4.59
CA LYS A 47 6.27 13.03 -5.32
C LYS A 47 6.59 11.61 -5.81
N ASP A 48 5.62 10.71 -5.75
CA ASP A 48 5.78 9.29 -6.09
C ASP A 48 6.82 8.58 -5.23
N GLU A 49 7.07 9.07 -4.03
CA GLU A 49 7.92 8.36 -3.08
C GLU A 49 7.11 7.26 -2.41
N LEU A 50 7.71 6.08 -2.29
CA LEU A 50 7.06 4.92 -1.67
C LEU A 50 7.05 5.11 -0.15
N LEU A 51 5.86 5.19 0.44
CA LEU A 51 5.68 5.41 1.86
C LEU A 51 5.53 4.11 2.64
N TYR A 52 4.78 3.16 2.11
CA TYR A 52 4.45 1.94 2.82
C TYR A 52 4.05 0.83 1.85
N VAL A 53 4.44 -0.40 2.18
CA VAL A 53 4.04 -1.60 1.44
C VAL A 53 3.42 -2.57 2.44
N GLY A 54 2.28 -3.14 2.08
CA GLY A 54 1.63 -4.15 2.90
C GLY A 54 1.10 -5.31 2.07
N LYS A 55 0.67 -6.34 2.76
CA LYS A 55 0.00 -7.49 2.16
C LYS A 55 -1.27 -7.80 2.93
N ALA A 56 -2.22 -8.47 2.28
CA ALA A 56 -3.48 -8.81 2.91
C ALA A 56 -4.09 -10.04 2.26
N ARG A 57 -4.85 -10.81 3.05
CA ARG A 57 -5.69 -11.89 2.51
C ARG A 57 -6.98 -11.33 1.93
N LYS A 58 -7.43 -10.17 2.42
CA LYS A 58 -8.60 -9.43 1.93
C LYS A 58 -8.18 -7.96 1.83
N LEU A 59 -7.98 -7.49 0.64
CA LEU A 59 -7.32 -6.21 0.38
C LEU A 59 -8.08 -4.99 0.90
N ARG A 60 -9.35 -4.81 0.52
CA ARG A 60 -10.07 -3.59 0.89
C ARG A 60 -10.13 -3.34 2.39
N PRO A 61 -10.58 -4.30 3.21
CA PRO A 61 -10.65 -4.04 4.66
C PRO A 61 -9.29 -3.77 5.30
N ARG A 62 -8.25 -4.45 4.83
CA ARG A 62 -6.90 -4.24 5.36
C ARG A 62 -6.38 -2.85 5.00
N ILE A 63 -6.54 -2.41 3.76
CA ILE A 63 -6.09 -1.10 3.33
C ILE A 63 -6.83 0.00 4.10
N LYS A 64 -8.14 -0.11 4.23
CA LYS A 64 -8.94 0.86 4.99
C LYS A 64 -8.48 0.95 6.43
N LYS A 65 -8.10 -0.18 7.03
CA LYS A 65 -7.65 -0.22 8.42
C LYS A 65 -6.42 0.66 8.66
N HIS A 66 -5.52 0.77 7.68
CA HIS A 66 -4.36 1.64 7.79
C HIS A 66 -4.76 3.11 7.94
N PHE A 67 -5.95 3.49 7.49
CA PHE A 67 -6.48 4.84 7.63
C PHE A 67 -7.37 5.04 8.85
N GLU A 68 -7.61 3.99 9.64
CA GLU A 68 -8.58 4.03 10.73
C GLU A 68 -8.01 3.65 12.10
N ASP A 69 -7.08 2.69 12.17
CA ASP A 69 -6.63 2.14 13.45
C ASP A 69 -5.52 2.98 14.12
N ALA A 70 -5.17 2.62 15.35
CA ALA A 70 -4.18 3.34 16.15
C ALA A 70 -2.79 2.71 16.08
N VAL A 71 -2.59 1.66 15.27
CA VAL A 71 -1.33 0.88 15.26
C VAL A 71 -0.60 0.88 13.94
N SER A 72 -1.22 1.34 12.86
CA SER A 72 -0.58 1.34 11.55
C SER A 72 0.72 2.16 11.56
N PRO A 73 1.78 1.71 10.90
CA PRO A 73 3.01 2.50 10.74
C PRO A 73 2.78 3.85 10.07
N ILE A 74 1.69 4.03 9.32
CA ILE A 74 1.38 5.31 8.69
C ILE A 74 0.43 6.18 9.52
N ARG A 75 0.07 5.77 10.74
CA ARG A 75 -0.96 6.47 11.54
C ARG A 75 -0.69 7.96 11.72
N MET A 76 0.57 8.37 11.77
CA MET A 76 0.94 9.77 11.90
C MET A 76 1.19 10.46 10.56
N HIS A 77 1.00 9.74 9.44
CA HIS A 77 1.38 10.17 8.10
C HIS A 77 0.28 9.94 7.06
N ARG A 78 -0.94 9.70 7.51
CA ARG A 78 -2.07 9.35 6.60
C ARG A 78 -2.34 10.42 5.57
N ASP A 79 -2.16 11.68 5.94
CA ASP A 79 -2.38 12.81 5.04
C ASP A 79 -1.33 12.91 3.92
N GLU A 80 -0.18 12.25 4.08
CA GLU A 80 0.86 12.24 3.05
C GLU A 80 0.51 11.32 1.88
N VAL A 81 -0.37 10.33 2.09
CA VAL A 81 -0.71 9.34 1.06
C VAL A 81 -1.62 9.99 0.01
N THR A 82 -1.16 10.03 -1.24
CA THR A 82 -1.91 10.59 -2.36
C THR A 82 -2.27 9.56 -3.43
N LYS A 83 -1.63 8.39 -3.39
CA LYS A 83 -1.86 7.33 -4.37
C LYS A 83 -1.73 5.96 -3.70
N ILE A 84 -2.63 5.05 -4.04
CA ILE A 84 -2.59 3.66 -3.58
C ILE A 84 -2.59 2.75 -4.81
N GLU A 85 -1.57 1.91 -4.93
CA GLU A 85 -1.50 0.88 -5.96
C GLU A 85 -1.76 -0.48 -5.33
N VAL A 86 -2.54 -1.31 -6.00
CA VAL A 86 -2.96 -2.62 -5.50
C VAL A 86 -2.68 -3.69 -6.55
N CYS A 87 -2.02 -4.77 -6.14
CA CYS A 87 -1.78 -5.93 -6.99
C CYS A 87 -2.45 -7.14 -6.36
N ILE A 88 -3.31 -7.83 -7.12
CA ILE A 88 -3.94 -9.06 -6.66
C ILE A 88 -2.91 -10.18 -6.75
N VAL A 89 -2.60 -10.81 -5.64
CA VAL A 89 -1.65 -11.93 -5.54
C VAL A 89 -2.24 -12.93 -4.57
N GLU A 90 -2.78 -14.01 -5.12
CA GLU A 90 -3.52 -14.99 -4.31
C GLU A 90 -2.63 -15.97 -3.55
N ASP A 91 -1.41 -16.23 -4.02
CA ASP A 91 -0.48 -17.12 -3.34
C ASP A 91 0.17 -16.41 -2.15
N PRO A 92 -0.02 -16.92 -0.92
CA PRO A 92 0.56 -16.27 0.28
C PRO A 92 2.09 -16.18 0.25
N VAL A 93 2.77 -17.18 -0.35
CA VAL A 93 4.22 -17.17 -0.46
C VAL A 93 4.66 -16.05 -1.41
N HIS A 94 3.97 -15.90 -2.54
CA HIS A 94 4.26 -14.83 -3.49
C HIS A 94 4.03 -13.45 -2.87
N ARG A 95 2.96 -13.29 -2.08
CA ARG A 95 2.71 -12.03 -1.37
C ARG A 95 3.88 -11.66 -0.46
N GLU A 96 4.37 -12.64 0.29
CA GLU A 96 5.49 -12.44 1.21
C GLU A 96 6.75 -12.02 0.46
N ILE A 97 7.04 -12.69 -0.65
CA ILE A 97 8.22 -12.40 -1.46
C ILE A 97 8.14 -11.00 -2.06
N TYR A 98 7.01 -10.65 -2.67
CA TYR A 98 6.83 -9.34 -3.28
C TYR A 98 6.88 -8.22 -2.24
N GLU A 99 6.19 -8.39 -1.13
CA GLU A 99 6.17 -7.38 -0.07
C GLU A 99 7.58 -7.09 0.42
N THR A 100 8.32 -8.13 0.81
CA THR A 100 9.68 -7.98 1.34
C THR A 100 10.60 -7.36 0.30
N TYR A 101 10.50 -7.79 -0.94
CA TYR A 101 11.32 -7.28 -2.04
C TYR A 101 11.05 -5.78 -2.27
N ILE A 102 9.78 -5.40 -2.38
CA ILE A 102 9.41 -4.01 -2.68
C ILE A 102 9.79 -3.07 -1.53
N ILE A 103 9.59 -3.50 -0.27
CA ILE A 103 10.00 -2.71 0.90
C ILE A 103 11.48 -2.32 0.77
N ASN A 104 12.32 -3.27 0.40
CA ASN A 104 13.77 -3.07 0.43
C ASN A 104 14.31 -2.43 -0.85
N GLU A 105 13.83 -2.84 -2.02
CA GLU A 105 14.25 -2.21 -3.28
C GLU A 105 13.72 -0.79 -3.41
N GLY A 106 12.47 -0.57 -2.99
CA GLY A 106 11.84 0.74 -3.03
C GLY A 106 12.16 1.61 -1.83
N LYS A 107 12.80 1.05 -0.81
CA LYS A 107 13.14 1.75 0.44
C LYS A 107 11.93 2.45 1.05
N ALA A 108 10.86 1.67 1.27
CA ALA A 108 9.61 2.17 1.82
C ALA A 108 9.84 2.97 3.11
N LYS A 109 9.34 4.20 3.15
CA LYS A 109 9.72 5.18 4.16
C LYS A 109 9.25 4.83 5.57
N TYR A 110 8.04 4.27 5.69
CA TYR A 110 7.41 4.06 7.00
C TYR A 110 7.25 2.60 7.40
N ASN A 111 7.72 1.65 6.61
CA ASN A 111 7.70 0.26 7.04
C ASN A 111 8.60 0.05 8.26
N GLU A 112 8.13 -0.75 9.21
CA GLU A 112 8.85 -1.06 10.45
C GLU A 112 9.38 -2.50 10.43
N ASP A 113 8.62 -3.43 9.84
CA ASP A 113 9.00 -4.83 9.72
C ASP A 113 9.66 -5.12 8.37
N LYS A 114 10.52 -6.14 8.32
CA LYS A 114 11.14 -6.65 7.08
C LYS A 114 12.01 -5.62 6.37
N VAL A 115 12.51 -4.65 7.11
CA VAL A 115 13.38 -3.60 6.57
C VAL A 115 14.83 -4.06 6.73
N PHE A 116 15.47 -4.34 5.60
CA PHE A 116 16.84 -4.85 5.57
C PHE A 116 17.81 -3.87 4.91
N PHE A 117 17.30 -2.77 4.37
CA PHE A 117 18.16 -1.72 3.81
C PHE A 117 18.67 -0.82 4.94
N LYS A 118 19.82 -0.18 4.69
CA LYS A 118 20.43 0.71 5.66
C LYS A 118 19.68 2.04 5.71
N GLN A 119 19.29 2.44 6.91
CA GLN A 119 18.61 3.71 7.13
C GLN A 119 19.61 4.74 7.65
N ALA A 120 19.48 5.96 7.16
CA ALA A 120 20.28 7.08 7.64
C ALA A 120 19.71 7.65 8.94
#